data_84a9055331f727b02045c2da344b4c64
#
_entry.id   84a9055331f727b02045c2da344b4c64
#
_cell.length_a   1.000
_cell.length_b   1.000
_cell.length_c   1.000
_cell.angle_alpha   90.00
_cell.angle_beta   90.00
_cell.angle_gamma   90.00
#
_symmetry.space_group_name_H-M   'P 1'
#
loop_
_entity.id
_entity.type
_entity.pdbx_description
1 polymer ?
#
loop_
_entity_poly.entity_id
_entity_poly.type
_entity_poly.pdbx_seq_one_letter_code
_entity_poly.pdbx_strand_id
1 'polypeptide(L)'
;MTVRIRLIAVALVAGLAAGCGGPTMAPVKGRVVYNGQPVKDAAITFSPAGPADKLETGKPGTGFTDENGYFELSTFKKYDGAIVGTHSVHVTLDDTNPVKCSRTKAVSLEVKPGPNEFTIEMDPK
;
A
#
# COMPACT_ATOMS: atom_id res chain seq x y z
N MET A 1 16.12 32.59 -47.96
CA MET A 1 16.12 32.45 -47.57
C MET A 1 15.93 31.93 -46.61
N THR A 2 15.90 31.62 -46.16
CA THR A 2 15.80 31.22 -45.29
C THR A 2 15.25 30.20 -44.72
N VAL A 3 15.38 29.67 -44.37
CA VAL A 3 14.99 28.64 -43.93
C VAL A 3 14.72 28.30 -42.80
N ARG A 4 14.44 27.91 -42.45
CA ARG A 4 14.12 27.62 -41.47
C ARG A 4 13.91 26.44 -41.00
N ILE A 5 14.07 25.96 -40.59
CA ILE A 5 13.95 24.82 -40.19
C ILE A 5 13.60 24.55 -39.03
N ARG A 6 13.26 24.16 -38.70
CA ARG A 6 12.80 23.89 -37.70
C ARG A 6 12.78 22.71 -37.29
N LEU A 7 12.86 22.21 -36.90
CA LEU A 7 12.81 21.14 -36.52
C LEU A 7 12.52 20.70 -35.44
N ILE A 8 12.31 20.41 -35.04
CA ILE A 8 11.89 20.04 -34.13
C ILE A 8 11.77 18.90 -33.60
N ALA A 9 11.96 18.45 -33.53
CA ALA A 9 11.94 17.38 -33.11
C ALA A 9 11.62 16.91 -32.05
N VAL A 10 11.55 16.80 -31.51
CA VAL A 10 11.21 16.40 -30.54
C VAL A 10 10.97 15.36 -29.96
N ALA A 11 11.06 14.86 -29.82
CA ALA A 11 10.91 13.93 -29.28
C ALA A 11 10.50 13.27 -28.44
N LEU A 12 10.30 13.06 -28.09
CA LEU A 12 9.80 12.48 -27.38
C LEU A 12 9.96 11.47 -26.75
N VAL A 13 10.17 10.98 -26.65
CA VAL A 13 10.46 10.05 -26.09
C VAL A 13 10.00 9.57 -25.09
N ALA A 14 9.90 9.73 -24.69
CA ALA A 14 9.38 9.38 -23.69
C ALA A 14 8.89 8.21 -23.43
N GLY A 15 8.44 7.99 -22.89
CA GLY A 15 7.83 6.89 -22.65
C GLY A 15 8.47 5.80 -22.55
N LEU A 16 9.07 5.59 -22.71
CA LEU A 16 9.58 4.51 -22.69
C LEU A 16 9.89 3.97 -21.59
N ALA A 17 9.95 4.41 -20.89
CA ALA A 17 10.37 3.86 -19.82
C ALA A 17 9.73 2.79 -19.36
N ALA A 18 8.92 2.65 -19.45
CA ALA A 18 8.37 1.68 -18.94
C ALA A 18 8.82 0.53 -19.11
N GLY A 19 8.59 -0.19 -18.93
CA GLY A 19 8.90 -1.30 -19.21
C GLY A 19 9.49 -2.12 -18.46
N CYS A 20 10.24 -2.13 -17.99
CA CYS A 20 10.87 -3.03 -17.42
C CYS A 20 10.71 -3.16 -16.12
N GLY A 21 10.31 -2.79 -15.54
CA GLY A 21 10.43 -2.97 -14.27
C GLY A 21 9.64 -3.74 -13.55
N GLY A 22 9.58 -3.86 -12.42
CA GLY A 22 8.73 -4.71 -11.67
C GLY A 22 7.37 -4.13 -11.54
N PRO A 23 6.62 -4.55 -10.54
CA PRO A 23 5.27 -4.07 -10.38
C PRO A 23 5.23 -2.59 -10.06
N THR A 24 4.11 -1.97 -10.37
CA THR A 24 3.90 -0.58 -10.04
C THR A 24 3.64 -0.45 -8.55
N MET A 25 4.39 0.41 -7.90
CA MET A 25 4.29 0.63 -6.48
C MET A 25 3.64 1.98 -6.19
N ALA A 26 2.96 2.07 -5.07
CA ALA A 26 2.40 3.34 -4.62
C ALA A 26 2.53 3.45 -3.11
N PRO A 27 2.76 4.65 -2.58
CA PRO A 27 2.88 4.81 -1.14
C PRO A 27 1.57 4.51 -0.43
N VAL A 28 1.65 3.85 0.71
CA VAL A 28 0.47 3.53 1.50
C VAL A 28 0.76 3.86 2.94
N LYS A 29 -0.06 4.72 3.50
CA LYS A 29 -0.05 5.08 4.91
C LYS A 29 -1.43 4.88 5.47
N GLY A 30 -1.52 4.79 6.75
CA GLY A 30 -2.85 4.69 7.33
C GLY A 30 -2.82 4.75 8.83
N ARG A 31 -3.97 4.53 9.41
CA ARG A 31 -4.15 4.57 10.84
C ARG A 31 -5.09 3.44 11.24
N VAL A 32 -4.79 2.80 12.34
CA VAL A 32 -5.66 1.78 12.91
C VAL A 32 -6.26 2.34 14.18
N VAL A 33 -7.58 2.28 14.28
CA VAL A 33 -8.30 2.84 15.43
C VAL A 33 -9.33 1.84 15.95
N TYR A 34 -9.72 2.03 17.19
CA TYR A 34 -10.84 1.32 17.79
C TYR A 34 -11.59 2.29 18.69
N ASN A 35 -12.86 2.52 18.37
CA ASN A 35 -13.69 3.49 19.10
C ASN A 35 -13.02 4.86 19.17
N GLY A 36 -12.42 5.29 18.05
CA GLY A 36 -11.77 6.59 18.00
C GLY A 36 -10.41 6.64 18.64
N GLN A 37 -9.95 5.56 19.25
CA GLN A 37 -8.64 5.53 19.91
C GLN A 37 -7.61 4.88 19.03
N PRO A 38 -6.37 5.37 19.03
CA PRO A 38 -5.34 4.73 18.22
C PRO A 38 -5.00 3.34 18.75
N VAL A 39 -4.66 2.46 17.83
CA VAL A 39 -4.24 1.10 18.18
C VAL A 39 -2.76 0.99 17.82
N LYS A 40 -1.90 0.91 18.84
CA LYS A 40 -0.48 0.81 18.60
C LYS A 40 -0.04 -0.65 18.53
N ASP A 41 1.10 -0.88 17.95
CA ASP A 41 1.73 -2.20 17.85
C ASP A 41 0.87 -3.21 17.11
N ALA A 42 0.06 -2.75 16.19
CA ALA A 42 -0.70 -3.63 15.31
C ALA A 42 0.16 -3.96 14.09
N ALA A 43 0.13 -5.20 13.67
CA ALA A 43 0.83 -5.65 12.47
C ALA A 43 -0.15 -5.59 11.30
N ILE A 44 0.25 -4.94 10.22
CA ILE A 44 -0.60 -4.78 9.04
C ILE A 44 0.07 -5.48 7.87
N THR A 45 -0.71 -6.25 7.12
CA THR A 45 -0.23 -6.93 5.92
C THR A 45 -1.22 -6.67 4.79
N PHE A 46 -0.70 -6.14 3.69
CA PHE A 46 -1.46 -5.98 2.45
C PHE A 46 -0.97 -7.03 1.47
N SER A 47 -1.79 -8.02 1.21
CA SER A 47 -1.44 -9.13 0.30
C SER A 47 -2.13 -8.90 -1.04
N PRO A 48 -1.37 -8.77 -2.14
CA PRO A 48 -2.00 -8.57 -3.44
C PRO A 48 -2.95 -9.69 -3.77
N ALA A 49 -4.17 -9.33 -4.18
CA ALA A 49 -5.18 -10.31 -4.51
C ALA A 49 -5.21 -10.44 -6.02
N GLY A 50 -4.61 -11.44 -6.53
CA GLY A 50 -4.61 -11.67 -7.97
C GLY A 50 -5.76 -12.55 -8.38
N PRO A 51 -5.86 -12.84 -9.66
CA PRO A 51 -6.86 -13.78 -10.15
C PRO A 51 -6.70 -15.13 -9.48
N ALA A 52 -7.80 -15.80 -9.28
CA ALA A 52 -7.77 -17.06 -8.56
C ALA A 52 -6.91 -18.11 -9.24
N ASP A 53 -6.74 -17.99 -10.55
CA ASP A 53 -5.95 -18.98 -11.27
C ASP A 53 -4.47 -18.67 -11.27
N LYS A 54 -4.00 -17.64 -10.59
CA LYS A 54 -2.58 -17.32 -10.54
C LYS A 54 -2.01 -17.69 -9.22
N LEU A 55 -0.92 -18.40 -9.24
CA LEU A 55 -0.27 -18.78 -8.02
C LEU A 55 0.53 -17.65 -7.42
N GLU A 56 1.05 -16.76 -8.23
CA GLU A 56 1.83 -15.72 -7.72
C GLU A 56 1.10 -14.46 -7.86
N THR A 57 0.80 -13.77 -6.82
CA THR A 57 0.07 -12.51 -6.87
C THR A 57 0.94 -11.33 -6.49
N GLY A 58 2.18 -11.57 -6.09
CA GLY A 58 3.09 -10.50 -5.72
C GLY A 58 3.41 -10.51 -4.24
N LYS A 59 4.37 -9.68 -3.88
CA LYS A 59 4.87 -9.66 -2.52
C LYS A 59 3.99 -8.79 -1.63
N PRO A 60 3.66 -9.22 -0.42
CA PRO A 60 2.85 -8.38 0.48
C PRO A 60 3.63 -7.19 1.02
N GLY A 61 2.90 -6.11 1.25
CA GLY A 61 3.43 -4.97 1.97
C GLY A 61 3.09 -5.10 3.44
N THR A 62 4.01 -4.70 4.31
CA THR A 62 3.80 -4.84 5.74
C THR A 62 4.15 -3.57 6.48
N GLY A 63 3.60 -3.42 7.66
CA GLY A 63 3.92 -2.31 8.53
C GLY A 63 3.40 -2.56 9.93
N PHE A 64 3.81 -1.69 10.86
CA PHE A 64 3.34 -1.75 12.24
C PHE A 64 2.89 -0.36 12.64
N THR A 65 1.87 -0.28 13.47
CA THR A 65 1.41 1.03 13.93
C THR A 65 2.31 1.56 15.04
N ASP A 66 2.46 2.88 15.05
CA ASP A 66 3.18 3.56 16.11
C ASP A 66 2.23 3.87 17.27
N GLU A 67 2.69 4.66 18.23
CA GLU A 67 1.89 4.99 19.41
C GLU A 67 0.62 5.73 19.07
N ASN A 68 0.56 6.40 17.94
CA ASN A 68 -0.62 7.13 17.51
C ASN A 68 -1.47 6.35 16.52
N GLY A 69 -1.14 5.07 16.33
CA GLY A 69 -1.90 4.20 15.45
C GLY A 69 -1.56 4.32 13.98
N TYR A 70 -0.55 5.08 13.62
CA TYR A 70 -0.19 5.28 12.21
C TYR A 70 0.77 4.23 11.73
N PHE A 71 0.63 3.84 10.47
CA PHE A 71 1.52 2.89 9.83
C PHE A 71 1.89 3.37 8.43
N GLU A 72 2.97 2.83 7.93
CA GLU A 72 3.39 3.05 6.54
C GLU A 72 3.94 1.74 6.02
N LEU A 73 3.56 1.35 4.82
CA LEU A 73 3.90 0.02 4.30
C LEU A 73 5.25 -0.01 3.60
N SER A 74 5.88 -1.16 3.71
CA SER A 74 7.11 -1.49 2.99
C SER A 74 6.94 -2.85 2.33
N THR A 75 7.37 -2.98 1.10
CA THR A 75 7.28 -4.23 0.36
C THR A 75 8.67 -4.71 -0.04
N PHE A 76 9.36 -3.96 -0.88
CA PHE A 76 10.71 -4.31 -1.33
C PHE A 76 11.76 -3.44 -0.65
N LYS A 77 11.44 -2.20 -0.39
CA LYS A 77 12.31 -1.26 0.28
C LYS A 77 11.52 -0.56 1.35
N LYS A 78 12.24 0.08 2.28
CA LYS A 78 11.56 0.76 3.37
C LYS A 78 10.63 1.85 2.83
N TYR A 79 9.39 1.78 3.25
CA TYR A 79 8.34 2.77 2.95
C TYR A 79 8.08 2.96 1.46
N ASP A 80 8.30 1.93 0.67
CA ASP A 80 7.99 2.01 -0.76
C ASP A 80 6.50 1.75 -1.04
N GLY A 81 5.73 1.43 -0.02
CA GLY A 81 4.30 1.24 -0.19
C GLY A 81 3.92 -0.18 -0.53
N ALA A 82 2.99 -0.33 -1.42
CA ALA A 82 2.48 -1.63 -1.83
C ALA A 82 2.22 -1.63 -3.33
N ILE A 83 2.07 -2.83 -3.87
CA ILE A 83 1.79 -2.99 -5.30
C ILE A 83 0.40 -2.43 -5.59
N VAL A 84 0.28 -1.68 -6.67
CA VAL A 84 -1.01 -1.13 -7.09
C VAL A 84 -1.97 -2.26 -7.41
N GLY A 85 -3.19 -2.18 -6.92
CA GLY A 85 -4.21 -3.19 -7.14
C GLY A 85 -4.98 -3.50 -5.87
N THR A 86 -5.85 -4.48 -5.95
CA THR A 86 -6.66 -4.91 -4.82
C THR A 86 -5.83 -5.77 -3.89
N HIS A 87 -6.00 -5.56 -2.60
CA HIS A 87 -5.28 -6.30 -1.58
C HIS A 87 -6.24 -6.88 -0.55
N SER A 88 -5.90 -8.08 -0.07
CA SER A 88 -6.48 -8.60 1.13
C SER A 88 -5.66 -8.02 2.27
N VAL A 89 -6.28 -7.30 3.15
CA VAL A 89 -5.58 -6.58 4.22
C VAL A 89 -5.89 -7.25 5.55
N HIS A 90 -4.85 -7.56 6.29
CA HIS A 90 -5.00 -8.18 7.60
C HIS A 90 -4.32 -7.34 8.65
N VAL A 91 -5.00 -7.11 9.75
CA VAL A 91 -4.45 -6.44 10.92
C VAL A 91 -4.47 -7.44 12.07
N THR A 92 -3.36 -7.57 12.76
CA THR A 92 -3.23 -8.53 13.85
C THR A 92 -2.64 -7.85 15.07
N LEU A 93 -3.23 -8.10 16.23
CA LEU A 93 -2.72 -7.62 17.50
C LEU A 93 -2.30 -8.82 18.32
N ASP A 94 -1.20 -8.71 19.05
CA ASP A 94 -0.84 -9.81 19.90
C ASP A 94 -1.61 -9.71 21.23
N ASP A 95 -1.54 -10.76 22.01
CA ASP A 95 -2.38 -10.88 23.19
C ASP A 95 -2.02 -9.89 24.28
N THR A 96 -0.83 -9.32 24.22
CA THR A 96 -0.43 -8.34 25.24
C THR A 96 -0.87 -6.94 24.91
N ASN A 97 -1.46 -6.71 23.75
CA ASN A 97 -1.92 -5.40 23.37
C ASN A 97 -3.05 -4.96 24.31
N PRO A 98 -2.95 -3.76 24.91
CA PRO A 98 -3.93 -3.36 25.91
C PRO A 98 -5.30 -2.98 25.34
N VAL A 99 -5.41 -2.83 24.04
CA VAL A 99 -6.66 -2.38 23.43
C VAL A 99 -7.68 -3.51 23.48
N LYS A 100 -8.89 -3.18 23.90
CA LYS A 100 -9.94 -4.18 24.12
C LYS A 100 -10.79 -4.40 22.88
N CYS A 101 -10.17 -4.75 21.79
CA CYS A 101 -10.88 -5.00 20.55
C CYS A 101 -10.56 -6.40 20.05
N SER A 102 -11.14 -6.76 18.93
CA SER A 102 -10.81 -8.01 18.27
C SER A 102 -9.31 -8.07 17.98
N ARG A 103 -8.73 -9.25 18.07
CA ARG A 103 -7.29 -9.42 17.84
C ARG A 103 -6.95 -9.45 16.35
N THR A 104 -7.92 -9.59 15.47
CA THR A 104 -7.70 -9.63 14.04
C THR A 104 -8.77 -8.86 13.31
N LYS A 105 -8.41 -8.36 12.15
CA LYS A 105 -9.34 -7.69 11.25
C LYS A 105 -8.92 -8.01 9.83
N ALA A 106 -9.88 -8.35 8.99
CA ALA A 106 -9.60 -8.60 7.57
C ALA A 106 -10.51 -7.71 6.74
N VAL A 107 -9.94 -7.08 5.73
CA VAL A 107 -10.71 -6.18 4.88
C VAL A 107 -10.05 -6.17 3.50
N SER A 108 -10.81 -5.81 2.49
CA SER A 108 -10.28 -5.67 1.12
C SER A 108 -10.16 -4.20 0.80
N LEU A 109 -8.98 -3.78 0.36
CA LEU A 109 -8.73 -2.38 0.01
C LEU A 109 -8.01 -2.33 -1.33
N GLU A 110 -8.20 -1.25 -2.03
CA GLU A 110 -7.54 -1.05 -3.31
C GLU A 110 -6.44 -0.01 -3.19
N VAL A 111 -5.22 -0.37 -3.62
CA VAL A 111 -4.09 0.56 -3.68
C VAL A 111 -4.08 1.15 -5.07
N LYS A 112 -4.20 2.46 -5.15
CA LYS A 112 -4.27 3.18 -6.43
C LYS A 112 -2.95 3.86 -6.71
N PRO A 113 -2.68 4.23 -7.96
CA PRO A 113 -1.48 5.02 -8.24
C PRO A 113 -1.52 6.32 -7.46
N GLY A 114 -0.37 6.75 -6.98
CA GLY A 114 -0.28 7.94 -6.16
C GLY A 114 -0.41 7.61 -4.69
N PRO A 115 -0.43 8.60 -3.83
CA PRO A 115 -0.49 8.36 -2.39
C PRO A 115 -1.83 7.75 -1.97
N ASN A 116 -1.76 6.80 -1.06
CA ASN A 116 -2.95 6.16 -0.51
C ASN A 116 -2.96 6.37 1.00
N GLU A 117 -4.16 6.65 1.53
CA GLU A 117 -4.32 6.80 2.95
C GLU A 117 -5.55 6.04 3.38
N PHE A 118 -5.44 5.19 4.36
CA PHE A 118 -6.57 4.37 4.83
C PHE A 118 -6.73 4.49 6.33
N THR A 119 -7.97 4.41 6.79
CA THR A 119 -8.25 4.27 8.21
C THR A 119 -8.92 2.92 8.40
N ILE A 120 -8.36 2.11 9.25
CA ILE A 120 -8.88 0.77 9.51
C ILE A 120 -9.43 0.76 10.92
N GLU A 121 -10.71 0.44 11.03
CA GLU A 121 -11.36 0.40 12.32
C GLU A 121 -11.44 -1.02 12.80
N MET A 122 -10.93 -1.29 13.99
CA MET A 122 -11.00 -2.64 14.56
C MET A 122 -12.39 -2.91 15.10
N ASP A 123 -12.78 -4.17 15.09
CA ASP A 123 -14.09 -4.58 15.57
C ASP A 123 -14.06 -4.82 17.08
N PRO A 124 -15.21 -4.74 17.75
CA PRO A 124 -15.25 -5.09 19.17
C PRO A 124 -14.96 -6.56 19.37
N LYS A 125 -14.50 -6.85 20.58
CA LYS A 125 -14.15 -8.21 20.91
C LYS A 125 -15.34 -9.13 20.94
#